data_d1698fc8d8467b0c26194e7b49d9b09a
#
_entry.id   d1698fc8d8467b0c26194e7b49d9b09a
#
_cell.length_a   1.000
_cell.length_b   1.000
_cell.length_c   1.000
_cell.angle_alpha   90.00
_cell.angle_beta   90.00
_cell.angle_gamma   90.00
#
_symmetry.space_group_name_H-M   'P 1'
#
loop_
_entity.id
_entity.type
_entity.pdbx_description
1 polymer ?
#
loop_
_entity_poly.entity_id
_entity_poly.type
_entity_poly.pdbx_seq_one_letter_code
_entity_poly.pdbx_strand_id
1 'polypeptide(L)'
;KVDDKLLYLGTRLHGTPKYMEGVVRAAGKYCDVISINYYSRWSPELTTAIADWANWADKPFLVSEFYTKGVEDSDLNNQSGAGYSVPTQNERAYAYQHFTLGLLEAKNCVGWHWFKYQDDDGTDNSSKPANKGLYDNSYQLFPYLSFFARELNFNAYDLIQYFDK
;
A
#
# COMPACT_ATOMS: atom_id res chain seq x y z
N LYS A 1 -2.53 23.64 -13.94
CA LYS A 1 -3.63 22.67 -14.00
C LYS A 1 -4.43 22.89 -15.28
N VAL A 2 -4.80 21.81 -15.95
CA VAL A 2 -5.72 21.82 -17.10
C VAL A 2 -7.18 21.90 -16.62
N ASP A 3 -7.45 21.32 -15.45
CA ASP A 3 -8.74 21.35 -14.76
C ASP A 3 -8.51 21.51 -13.25
N ASP A 4 -9.14 22.49 -12.63
CA ASP A 4 -9.02 22.78 -11.20
C ASP A 4 -9.95 21.94 -10.32
N LYS A 5 -10.87 21.18 -10.93
CA LYS A 5 -11.80 20.28 -10.22
C LYS A 5 -11.22 18.88 -9.99
N LEU A 6 -10.15 18.52 -10.69
CA LEU A 6 -9.49 17.22 -10.57
C LEU A 6 -8.30 17.28 -9.63
N LEU A 7 -8.19 16.26 -8.76
CA LEU A 7 -7.00 16.06 -7.94
C LEU A 7 -5.86 15.55 -8.79
N TYR A 8 -4.72 16.22 -8.73
CA TYR A 8 -3.50 15.81 -9.42
C TYR A 8 -2.62 15.01 -8.45
N LEU A 9 -2.52 13.71 -8.67
CA LEU A 9 -1.73 12.79 -7.83
C LEU A 9 -0.26 12.69 -8.29
N GLY A 10 0.07 13.28 -9.44
CA GLY A 10 1.42 13.26 -9.97
C GLY A 10 1.93 11.87 -10.33
N THR A 11 3.24 11.71 -10.20
CA THR A 11 3.91 10.44 -10.40
C THR A 11 3.94 9.63 -9.10
N ARG A 12 3.81 8.30 -9.19
CA ARG A 12 3.94 7.42 -8.02
C ARG A 12 5.42 7.26 -7.66
N LEU A 13 5.79 7.73 -6.47
CA LEU A 13 7.17 7.63 -5.99
C LEU A 13 7.44 6.20 -5.51
N HIS A 14 8.45 5.56 -6.10
CA HIS A 14 8.89 4.21 -5.77
C HIS A 14 10.40 4.17 -5.51
N GLY A 15 10.86 3.19 -4.73
CA GLY A 15 12.28 3.03 -4.42
C GLY A 15 12.89 4.26 -3.71
N THR A 16 14.11 4.63 -4.07
CA THR A 16 14.85 5.74 -3.46
C THR A 16 14.16 7.11 -3.58
N PRO A 17 13.53 7.49 -4.69
CA PRO A 17 12.91 8.82 -4.84
C PRO A 17 11.97 9.24 -3.72
N LYS A 18 11.22 8.31 -3.12
CA LYS A 18 10.30 8.65 -2.02
C LYS A 18 11.02 9.07 -0.72
N TYR A 19 12.32 8.80 -0.60
CA TYR A 19 13.15 9.17 0.54
C TYR A 19 14.06 10.37 0.24
N MET A 20 13.91 11.01 -0.92
CA MET A 20 14.69 12.17 -1.32
C MET A 20 13.91 13.46 -1.08
N GLU A 21 14.34 14.26 -0.13
CA GLU A 21 13.67 15.52 0.24
C GLU A 21 13.33 16.40 -0.97
N GLY A 22 14.29 16.64 -1.87
CA GLY A 22 14.08 17.48 -3.04
C GLY A 22 12.99 16.95 -3.99
N VAL A 23 12.85 15.62 -4.13
CA VAL A 23 11.82 14.98 -4.94
C VAL A 23 10.45 15.12 -4.28
N VAL A 24 10.37 14.87 -2.98
CA VAL A 24 9.12 14.94 -2.21
C VAL A 24 8.63 16.38 -2.11
N ARG A 25 9.53 17.37 -1.90
CA ARG A 25 9.20 18.81 -1.94
C ARG A 25 8.68 19.22 -3.31
N ALA A 26 9.31 18.75 -4.38
CA ALA A 26 8.83 19.04 -5.75
C ALA A 26 7.44 18.43 -5.99
N ALA A 27 7.21 17.20 -5.54
CA ALA A 27 5.88 16.58 -5.60
C ALA A 27 4.85 17.42 -4.81
N GLY A 28 5.15 17.84 -3.58
CA GLY A 28 4.27 18.68 -2.78
C GLY A 28 3.95 20.03 -3.41
N LYS A 29 4.89 20.60 -4.17
CA LYS A 29 4.67 21.86 -4.89
C LYS A 29 3.68 21.74 -6.05
N TYR A 30 3.67 20.61 -6.75
CA TYR A 30 2.94 20.48 -8.01
C TYR A 30 1.76 19.51 -7.96
N CYS A 31 1.67 18.67 -6.92
CA CYS A 31 0.59 17.70 -6.74
C CYS A 31 -0.37 18.13 -5.63
N ASP A 32 -1.60 17.68 -5.69
CA ASP A 32 -2.60 17.88 -4.64
C ASP A 32 -2.45 16.81 -3.53
N VAL A 33 -2.05 15.60 -3.92
CA VAL A 33 -1.76 14.47 -3.04
C VAL A 33 -0.48 13.80 -3.54
N ILE A 34 0.40 13.35 -2.63
CA ILE A 34 1.58 12.58 -3.01
C ILE A 34 1.21 11.12 -3.12
N SER A 35 1.59 10.48 -4.22
CA SER A 35 1.33 9.07 -4.46
C SER A 35 2.61 8.25 -4.24
N ILE A 36 2.54 7.22 -3.38
CA ILE A 36 3.72 6.47 -2.93
C ILE A 36 3.47 4.96 -3.05
N ASN A 37 4.37 4.25 -3.73
CA ASN A 37 4.47 2.80 -3.67
C ASN A 37 5.30 2.42 -2.45
N TYR A 38 4.68 1.78 -1.44
CA TYR A 38 5.29 1.53 -0.15
C TYR A 38 5.39 0.05 0.15
N TYR A 39 6.53 -0.54 -0.21
CA TYR A 39 6.79 -1.97 -0.11
C TYR A 39 7.81 -2.33 0.98
N SER A 40 7.93 -3.63 1.23
CA SER A 40 8.95 -4.26 2.09
C SER A 40 8.90 -3.83 3.56
N ARG A 41 7.74 -3.36 4.02
CA ARG A 41 7.53 -2.95 5.41
C ARG A 41 6.43 -3.77 6.05
N TRP A 42 6.66 -4.18 7.29
CA TRP A 42 5.63 -4.79 8.15
C TRP A 42 4.71 -3.73 8.73
N SER A 43 5.29 -2.63 9.19
CA SER A 43 4.59 -1.47 9.74
C SER A 43 4.98 -0.21 8.97
N PRO A 44 4.07 0.77 8.83
CA PRO A 44 4.44 2.10 8.35
C PRO A 44 5.46 2.77 9.29
N GLU A 45 6.39 3.51 8.71
CA GLU A 45 7.44 4.23 9.45
C GLU A 45 6.95 5.61 9.85
N LEU A 46 6.09 5.67 10.88
CA LEU A 46 5.36 6.88 11.28
C LEU A 46 6.28 8.03 11.71
N THR A 47 7.34 7.71 12.45
CA THR A 47 8.27 8.69 13.04
C THR A 47 9.44 9.04 12.12
N THR A 48 9.54 8.40 10.96
CA THR A 48 10.62 8.62 9.99
C THR A 48 10.04 8.92 8.60
N ALA A 49 9.92 7.94 7.73
CA ALA A 49 9.53 8.18 6.33
C ALA A 49 8.19 8.94 6.19
N ILE A 50 7.15 8.57 6.94
CA ILE A 50 5.84 9.25 6.87
C ILE A 50 5.92 10.67 7.42
N ALA A 51 6.62 10.86 8.53
CA ALA A 51 6.83 12.21 9.08
C ALA A 51 7.63 13.09 8.10
N ASP A 52 8.65 12.53 7.45
CA ASP A 52 9.42 13.22 6.42
C ASP A 52 8.55 13.60 5.23
N TRP A 53 7.72 12.69 4.73
CA TRP A 53 6.80 13.00 3.62
C TRP A 53 5.85 14.14 3.98
N ALA A 54 5.26 14.11 5.18
CA ALA A 54 4.39 15.16 5.66
C ALA A 54 5.12 16.51 5.75
N ASN A 55 6.30 16.53 6.38
CA ASN A 55 7.09 17.73 6.57
C ASN A 55 7.64 18.33 5.27
N TRP A 56 8.09 17.47 4.34
CA TRP A 56 8.70 17.94 3.09
C TRP A 56 7.67 18.38 2.06
N ALA A 57 6.56 17.69 1.96
CA ALA A 57 5.57 17.97 0.94
C ALA A 57 4.51 18.97 1.35
N ASP A 58 4.20 19.07 2.64
CA ASP A 58 3.04 19.82 3.15
C ASP A 58 1.74 19.46 2.41
N LYS A 59 1.57 18.15 2.16
CA LYS A 59 0.43 17.56 1.44
C LYS A 59 0.04 16.21 2.04
N PRO A 60 -1.23 15.80 1.92
CA PRO A 60 -1.63 14.44 2.21
C PRO A 60 -0.95 13.47 1.24
N PHE A 61 -0.84 12.21 1.65
CA PHE A 61 -0.30 11.16 0.80
C PHE A 61 -1.28 9.99 0.64
N LEU A 62 -1.13 9.29 -0.48
CA LEU A 62 -1.81 8.04 -0.82
C LEU A 62 -0.76 6.93 -0.96
N VAL A 63 -0.95 5.81 -0.27
CA VAL A 63 -0.18 4.60 -0.56
C VAL A 63 -0.79 3.92 -1.78
N SER A 64 -0.23 4.16 -2.95
CA SER A 64 -0.78 3.72 -4.23
C SER A 64 -0.52 2.25 -4.54
N GLU A 65 0.45 1.63 -3.87
CA GLU A 65 0.70 0.20 -3.95
C GLU A 65 1.37 -0.33 -2.67
N PHE A 66 0.81 -1.40 -2.11
CA PHE A 66 1.45 -2.28 -1.13
C PHE A 66 0.81 -3.66 -1.20
N TYR A 67 1.51 -4.70 -0.74
CA TYR A 67 0.98 -6.05 -0.58
C TYR A 67 1.88 -6.89 0.32
N THR A 68 1.33 -8.01 0.79
CA THR A 68 2.05 -9.12 1.43
C THR A 68 1.85 -10.41 0.65
N LYS A 69 2.85 -11.29 0.69
CA LYS A 69 2.84 -12.63 0.09
C LYS A 69 2.67 -13.68 1.17
N GLY A 70 1.75 -14.64 0.98
CA GLY A 70 1.72 -15.89 1.75
C GLY A 70 2.66 -16.91 1.09
N VAL A 71 3.64 -17.43 1.82
CA VAL A 71 4.72 -18.22 1.20
C VAL A 71 4.63 -19.73 1.46
N GLU A 72 3.92 -20.17 2.50
CA GLU A 72 3.84 -21.59 2.88
C GLU A 72 2.60 -22.28 2.32
N ASP A 73 1.49 -21.57 2.19
CA ASP A 73 0.20 -22.07 1.73
C ASP A 73 -0.19 -21.53 0.33
N SER A 74 0.81 -21.20 -0.46
CA SER A 74 0.66 -20.78 -1.85
C SER A 74 1.43 -21.74 -2.76
N ASP A 75 0.81 -22.17 -3.85
CA ASP A 75 1.45 -23.00 -4.89
C ASP A 75 2.50 -22.21 -5.71
N LEU A 76 2.69 -20.95 -5.40
CA LEU A 76 3.62 -20.05 -6.10
C LEU A 76 4.96 -19.97 -5.36
N ASN A 77 6.05 -19.87 -6.09
CA ASN A 77 7.39 -19.81 -5.51
C ASN A 77 7.73 -18.49 -4.79
N ASN A 78 6.92 -17.46 -4.95
CA ASN A 78 7.00 -16.18 -4.25
C ASN A 78 8.37 -15.47 -4.24
N GLN A 79 9.26 -15.78 -5.19
CA GLN A 79 10.62 -15.23 -5.24
C GLN A 79 10.71 -13.83 -5.82
N SER A 80 9.60 -13.29 -6.35
CA SER A 80 9.59 -11.96 -6.98
C SER A 80 8.76 -10.96 -6.22
N GLY A 81 9.02 -9.68 -6.51
CA GLY A 81 8.25 -8.56 -6.01
C GLY A 81 8.66 -8.07 -4.62
N ALA A 82 8.38 -6.80 -4.37
CA ALA A 82 8.85 -6.05 -3.21
C ALA A 82 7.94 -6.15 -1.97
N GLY A 83 6.81 -6.88 -2.05
CA GLY A 83 5.89 -7.04 -0.93
C GLY A 83 6.51 -7.84 0.22
N TYR A 84 6.09 -7.53 1.44
CA TYR A 84 6.50 -8.26 2.62
C TYR A 84 6.01 -9.72 2.54
N SER A 85 6.79 -10.66 3.07
CA SER A 85 6.43 -12.09 3.08
C SER A 85 5.98 -12.50 4.47
N VAL A 86 4.88 -13.23 4.53
CA VAL A 86 4.32 -13.86 5.73
C VAL A 86 4.09 -15.34 5.45
N PRO A 87 4.05 -16.22 6.47
CA PRO A 87 3.86 -17.65 6.27
C PRO A 87 2.56 -18.00 5.52
N THR A 88 1.42 -17.55 6.01
CA THR A 88 0.10 -18.06 5.59
C THR A 88 -0.84 -16.98 5.03
N GLN A 89 -1.95 -17.41 4.43
CA GLN A 89 -3.01 -16.51 3.96
C GLN A 89 -3.72 -15.77 5.11
N ASN A 90 -3.81 -16.39 6.29
CA ASN A 90 -4.32 -15.70 7.48
C ASN A 90 -3.42 -14.52 7.87
N GLU A 91 -2.13 -14.74 7.85
CA GLU A 91 -1.16 -13.68 8.20
C GLU A 91 -1.09 -12.59 7.13
N ARG A 92 -1.42 -12.89 5.87
CA ARG A 92 -1.64 -11.83 4.86
C ARG A 92 -2.77 -10.89 5.28
N ALA A 93 -3.86 -11.43 5.83
CA ALA A 93 -4.98 -10.64 6.30
C ALA A 93 -4.61 -9.79 7.53
N TYR A 94 -3.90 -10.38 8.49
CA TYR A 94 -3.41 -9.63 9.66
C TYR A 94 -2.38 -8.55 9.27
N ALA A 95 -1.51 -8.85 8.32
CA ALA A 95 -0.56 -7.87 7.79
C ALA A 95 -1.27 -6.70 7.10
N TYR A 96 -2.35 -6.96 6.36
CA TYR A 96 -3.18 -5.91 5.79
C TYR A 96 -3.72 -4.99 6.87
N GLN A 97 -4.38 -5.55 7.88
CA GLN A 97 -4.96 -4.77 8.98
C GLN A 97 -3.89 -3.98 9.74
N HIS A 98 -2.80 -4.64 10.11
CA HIS A 98 -1.72 -3.99 10.85
C HIS A 98 -1.12 -2.80 10.08
N PHE A 99 -0.83 -3.00 8.80
CA PHE A 99 -0.26 -1.94 7.96
C PHE A 99 -1.24 -0.77 7.77
N THR A 100 -2.49 -1.06 7.47
CA THR A 100 -3.49 -0.03 7.19
C THR A 100 -3.96 0.71 8.46
N LEU A 101 -3.99 0.06 9.62
CA LEU A 101 -4.18 0.74 10.91
C LEU A 101 -3.07 1.78 11.16
N GLY A 102 -1.81 1.43 10.90
CA GLY A 102 -0.71 2.40 11.00
C GLY A 102 -0.82 3.55 9.99
N LEU A 103 -1.37 3.31 8.79
CA LEU A 103 -1.65 4.40 7.84
C LEU A 103 -2.76 5.33 8.34
N LEU A 104 -3.80 4.80 8.99
CA LEU A 104 -4.84 5.62 9.63
C LEU A 104 -4.28 6.45 10.79
N GLU A 105 -3.42 5.85 11.62
CA GLU A 105 -2.72 6.55 12.71
C GLU A 105 -1.85 7.71 12.22
N ALA A 106 -1.35 7.64 11.00
CA ALA A 106 -0.54 8.69 10.39
C ALA A 106 -1.28 10.01 10.14
N LYS A 107 -2.62 10.03 10.19
CA LYS A 107 -3.52 11.18 10.03
C LYS A 107 -3.46 11.90 8.67
N ASN A 108 -2.31 11.93 8.01
CA ASN A 108 -2.12 12.56 6.69
C ASN A 108 -2.19 11.57 5.52
N CYS A 109 -2.42 10.27 5.78
CA CYS A 109 -2.72 9.28 4.76
C CYS A 109 -4.20 9.37 4.37
N VAL A 110 -4.49 9.60 3.09
CA VAL A 110 -5.86 9.75 2.60
C VAL A 110 -6.40 8.51 1.90
N GLY A 111 -5.62 7.43 1.85
CA GLY A 111 -6.06 6.15 1.31
C GLY A 111 -4.90 5.23 0.91
N TRP A 112 -5.28 4.05 0.48
CA TRP A 112 -4.33 3.02 0.02
C TRP A 112 -4.95 2.12 -1.02
N HIS A 113 -4.10 1.50 -1.86
CA HIS A 113 -4.48 0.48 -2.82
C HIS A 113 -3.64 -0.77 -2.62
N TRP A 114 -4.32 -1.91 -2.53
CA TRP A 114 -3.66 -3.20 -2.56
C TRP A 114 -3.13 -3.52 -3.96
N PHE A 115 -1.91 -3.98 -4.06
CA PHE A 115 -1.33 -4.48 -5.30
C PHE A 115 -1.19 -6.01 -5.21
N LYS A 116 -2.02 -6.79 -5.89
CA LYS A 116 -2.89 -6.39 -6.98
C LYS A 116 -4.21 -7.21 -6.97
N TYR A 117 -4.98 -7.14 -8.07
CA TYR A 117 -6.25 -7.87 -8.19
C TYR A 117 -6.05 -9.38 -8.20
N GLN A 118 -5.14 -9.91 -9.06
CA GLN A 118 -4.87 -11.32 -9.27
C GLN A 118 -3.39 -11.63 -9.04
N ASP A 119 -3.07 -12.86 -8.65
CA ASP A 119 -1.70 -13.35 -8.51
C ASP A 119 -0.92 -13.26 -9.82
N ASP A 120 0.40 -13.12 -9.72
CA ASP A 120 1.28 -13.28 -10.88
C ASP A 120 1.43 -14.77 -11.21
N ASP A 121 1.14 -15.13 -12.45
CA ASP A 121 1.28 -16.50 -12.95
C ASP A 121 2.67 -16.82 -13.55
N GLY A 122 3.50 -15.78 -13.72
CA GLY A 122 4.85 -15.90 -14.27
C GLY A 122 4.91 -16.00 -15.79
N THR A 123 3.80 -15.80 -16.49
CA THR A 123 3.78 -15.78 -17.97
C THR A 123 4.33 -14.49 -18.54
N ASP A 124 4.35 -13.45 -17.73
CA ASP A 124 5.01 -12.19 -18.04
C ASP A 124 6.54 -12.36 -17.89
N ASN A 125 7.28 -12.02 -18.93
CA ASN A 125 8.75 -12.11 -18.95
C ASN A 125 9.45 -11.25 -17.88
N SER A 126 8.74 -10.35 -17.21
CA SER A 126 9.25 -9.44 -16.18
C SER A 126 9.01 -9.95 -14.76
N SER A 127 8.10 -10.91 -14.55
CA SER A 127 7.73 -11.38 -13.22
C SER A 127 7.80 -12.90 -13.07
N LYS A 128 8.21 -13.34 -11.90
CA LYS A 128 8.09 -14.74 -11.50
C LYS A 128 6.77 -14.92 -10.75
N PRO A 129 6.17 -16.14 -10.74
CA PRO A 129 4.94 -16.40 -10.01
C PRO A 129 5.02 -15.90 -8.57
N ALA A 130 4.01 -15.15 -8.14
CA ALA A 130 3.96 -14.60 -6.79
C ALA A 130 2.54 -14.34 -6.31
N ASN A 131 2.28 -14.70 -5.04
CA ASN A 131 1.02 -14.49 -4.35
C ASN A 131 0.85 -13.02 -3.95
N LYS A 132 0.28 -12.22 -4.82
CA LYS A 132 0.05 -10.77 -4.62
C LYS A 132 -1.42 -10.41 -4.66
N GLY A 133 -2.25 -11.26 -5.27
CA GLY A 133 -3.64 -10.98 -5.60
C GLY A 133 -4.60 -10.97 -4.41
N LEU A 134 -5.77 -10.40 -4.66
CA LEU A 134 -7.00 -10.70 -3.92
C LEU A 134 -7.58 -12.03 -4.41
N TYR A 135 -7.28 -12.42 -5.65
CA TYR A 135 -7.65 -13.66 -6.29
C TYR A 135 -6.41 -14.42 -6.73
N ASP A 136 -6.51 -15.75 -6.71
CA ASP A 136 -5.50 -16.62 -7.31
C ASP A 136 -5.61 -16.64 -8.86
N ASN A 137 -4.76 -17.42 -9.50
CA ASN A 137 -4.75 -17.55 -10.96
C ASN A 137 -5.91 -18.39 -11.53
N SER A 138 -6.73 -18.99 -10.67
CA SER A 138 -7.98 -19.67 -11.00
C SER A 138 -9.21 -18.81 -10.69
N TYR A 139 -9.01 -17.53 -10.37
CA TYR A 139 -10.04 -16.57 -9.94
C TYR A 139 -10.76 -16.97 -8.65
N GLN A 140 -10.13 -17.75 -7.78
CA GLN A 140 -10.62 -18.02 -6.46
C GLN A 140 -10.18 -16.90 -5.51
N LEU A 141 -11.15 -16.35 -4.79
CA LEU A 141 -10.90 -15.28 -3.80
C LEU A 141 -10.11 -15.82 -2.62
N PHE A 142 -9.11 -15.08 -2.14
CA PHE A 142 -8.49 -15.34 -0.85
C PHE A 142 -9.40 -14.86 0.29
N PRO A 143 -10.17 -15.78 0.95
CA PRO A 143 -11.29 -15.39 1.80
C PRO A 143 -10.86 -14.60 3.03
N TYR A 144 -9.75 -14.97 3.67
CA TYR A 144 -9.26 -14.28 4.88
C TYR A 144 -8.83 -12.85 4.57
N LEU A 145 -8.00 -12.66 3.55
CA LEU A 145 -7.56 -11.32 3.13
C LEU A 145 -8.75 -10.44 2.76
N SER A 146 -9.68 -10.97 1.97
CA SER A 146 -10.86 -10.22 1.54
C SER A 146 -11.77 -9.86 2.71
N PHE A 147 -12.01 -10.79 3.64
CA PHE A 147 -12.85 -10.53 4.81
C PHE A 147 -12.26 -9.42 5.70
N PHE A 148 -11.00 -9.56 6.12
CA PHE A 148 -10.38 -8.61 7.03
C PHE A 148 -10.12 -7.24 6.38
N ALA A 149 -9.79 -7.20 5.10
CA ALA A 149 -9.68 -5.95 4.36
C ALA A 149 -11.02 -5.23 4.27
N ARG A 150 -12.09 -5.96 3.97
CA ARG A 150 -13.46 -5.41 3.96
C ARG A 150 -13.86 -4.85 5.32
N GLU A 151 -13.69 -5.62 6.40
CA GLU A 151 -14.04 -5.20 7.75
C GLU A 151 -13.32 -3.90 8.14
N LEU A 152 -12.01 -3.82 7.91
CA LEU A 152 -11.26 -2.61 8.20
C LEU A 152 -11.73 -1.43 7.36
N ASN A 153 -11.91 -1.63 6.05
CA ASN A 153 -12.27 -0.55 5.13
C ASN A 153 -13.67 0.01 5.43
N PHE A 154 -14.63 -0.83 5.84
CA PHE A 154 -15.96 -0.37 6.25
C PHE A 154 -15.93 0.45 7.54
N ASN A 155 -15.00 0.16 8.44
CA ASN A 155 -14.85 0.86 9.71
C ASN A 155 -13.79 1.98 9.67
N ALA A 156 -13.24 2.32 8.50
CA ALA A 156 -12.11 3.24 8.39
C ALA A 156 -12.39 4.62 8.99
N TYR A 157 -13.58 5.18 8.79
CA TYR A 157 -13.94 6.49 9.34
C TYR A 157 -14.12 6.47 10.87
N ASP A 158 -14.64 5.38 11.44
CA ASP A 158 -14.74 5.23 12.90
C ASP A 158 -13.34 5.07 13.52
N LEU A 159 -12.43 4.36 12.85
CA LEU A 159 -11.04 4.23 13.25
C LEU A 159 -10.29 5.57 13.19
N ILE A 160 -10.53 6.39 12.16
CA ILE A 160 -9.98 7.75 12.08
C ILE A 160 -10.42 8.56 13.30
N GLN A 161 -11.71 8.55 13.65
CA GLN A 161 -12.23 9.26 14.82
C GLN A 161 -11.60 8.77 16.12
N TYR A 162 -11.22 7.51 16.21
CA TYR A 162 -10.49 6.97 17.35
C TYR A 162 -9.06 7.52 17.44
N PHE A 163 -8.33 7.57 16.33
CA PHE A 163 -6.97 8.07 16.28
C PHE A 163 -6.88 9.61 16.41
N ASP A 164 -7.94 10.34 16.13
CA ASP A 164 -7.98 11.81 16.22
C ASP A 164 -8.24 12.34 17.64
N LYS A 165 -8.52 11.45 18.59
CA LYS A 165 -8.66 11.79 20.02
C LYS A 165 -7.31 12.01 20.67
#